data_52596c44e8b7cb5d3329d5a4bb3421bb
#
_entry.id   52596c44e8b7cb5d3329d5a4bb3421bb
#
_cell.length_a   1.000
_cell.length_b   1.000
_cell.length_c   1.000
_cell.angle_alpha   90.00
_cell.angle_beta   90.00
_cell.angle_gamma   90.00
#
_symmetry.space_group_name_H-M   'P 1'
#
loop_
_entity.id
_entity.type
_entity.pdbx_description
1 polymer ?
#
loop_
_entity_poly.entity_id
_entity_poly.type
_entity_poly.pdbx_seq_one_letter_code
_entity_poly.pdbx_strand_id
1 'polypeptide(L)'
;MNIIAHIHTDFPTKFGVPRQSGLVSGLPARIIFTPEYRNADALRGLEGYSHIWLLWDFSQAHDGKPWHPTVRPPRLGGNRRMGVWATRSPFRPNHIGLSCVRILSIDLHTPHGPVIEVDGADLMNGTPILDIKPYLPYVDCHPEASGGFAQEQNEAIEPLQVEIPHRLESLIPQPKRESLRAILASDPRPHSQDDPTRTYVLPFSTLEISFRVSQGILTVTDVKPAPTEPEAQ
;
A
#
# COMPACT_ATOMS: atom_id res chain seq x y z
N MET A 1 -9.88 17.94 8.94
CA MET A 1 -9.20 17.04 9.91
C MET A 1 -7.75 17.42 9.92
N ASN A 2 -7.06 17.29 11.07
CA ASN A 2 -5.64 17.59 11.16
C ASN A 2 -4.81 16.41 10.63
N ILE A 3 -3.73 16.70 9.92
CA ILE A 3 -2.73 15.72 9.52
C ILE A 3 -1.73 15.60 10.67
N ILE A 4 -1.68 14.44 11.30
CA ILE A 4 -0.79 14.21 12.46
C ILE A 4 0.59 13.70 12.06
N ALA A 5 0.68 13.01 10.91
CA ALA A 5 1.91 12.39 10.42
C ALA A 5 1.83 12.16 8.91
N HIS A 6 2.97 11.78 8.32
CA HIS A 6 3.03 11.22 6.96
C HIS A 6 3.72 9.85 7.02
N ILE A 7 3.27 8.93 6.19
CA ILE A 7 3.93 7.64 6.04
C ILE A 7 4.90 7.67 4.87
N HIS A 8 6.10 7.12 5.07
CA HIS A 8 7.12 6.95 4.04
C HIS A 8 7.23 5.48 3.66
N THR A 9 6.96 5.17 2.39
CA THR A 9 6.91 3.82 1.84
C THR A 9 7.77 3.71 0.57
N ASP A 10 7.92 2.50 0.05
CA ASP A 10 8.60 2.22 -1.22
C ASP A 10 7.74 2.50 -2.47
N PHE A 11 6.53 3.03 -2.31
CA PHE A 11 5.58 3.25 -3.41
C PHE A 11 5.45 4.75 -3.73
N PRO A 12 6.22 5.28 -4.69
CA PRO A 12 6.10 6.69 -5.10
C PRO A 12 4.80 6.96 -5.86
N THR A 13 4.19 5.92 -6.45
CA THR A 13 2.92 6.01 -7.18
C THR A 13 1.94 4.94 -6.71
N LYS A 14 0.66 5.06 -7.08
CA LYS A 14 -0.37 4.06 -6.78
C LYS A 14 -0.16 2.70 -7.49
N PHE A 15 0.66 2.66 -8.54
CA PHE A 15 0.93 1.43 -9.28
C PHE A 15 1.83 0.51 -8.46
N GLY A 16 1.38 -0.71 -8.19
CA GLY A 16 2.09 -1.70 -7.37
C GLY A 16 1.84 -1.62 -5.87
N VAL A 17 1.15 -0.60 -5.36
CA VAL A 17 0.72 -0.57 -3.96
C VAL A 17 -0.12 -1.81 -3.66
N PRO A 18 0.17 -2.55 -2.57
CA PRO A 18 -0.65 -3.69 -2.17
C PRO A 18 -2.12 -3.29 -2.05
N ARG A 19 -3.01 -4.19 -2.41
CA ARG A 19 -4.46 -3.89 -2.49
C ARG A 19 -5.12 -3.69 -1.15
N GLN A 20 -4.57 -4.31 -0.11
CA GLN A 20 -4.95 -4.17 1.30
C GLN A 20 -3.70 -4.34 2.15
N SER A 21 -3.72 -3.73 3.32
CA SER A 21 -2.67 -3.89 4.31
C SER A 21 -2.49 -5.36 4.71
N GLY A 22 -1.25 -5.75 4.99
CA GLY A 22 -0.90 -7.09 5.45
C GLY A 22 -0.86 -8.18 4.38
N LEU A 23 -1.23 -7.90 3.11
CA LEU A 23 -1.14 -8.90 2.03
C LEU A 23 0.29 -9.17 1.59
N VAL A 24 1.18 -8.21 1.73
CA VAL A 24 2.61 -8.34 1.43
C VAL A 24 3.39 -7.96 2.67
N SER A 25 4.25 -8.85 3.14
CA SER A 25 5.17 -8.63 4.26
C SER A 25 6.56 -8.21 3.76
N GLY A 26 7.39 -7.71 4.68
CA GLY A 26 8.75 -7.27 4.36
C GLY A 26 8.79 -5.93 3.62
N LEU A 27 7.76 -5.12 3.76
CA LEU A 27 7.65 -3.76 3.24
C LEU A 27 7.68 -2.76 4.41
N PRO A 28 8.85 -2.50 5.01
CA PRO A 28 8.95 -1.56 6.10
C PRO A 28 8.58 -0.15 5.62
N ALA A 29 7.78 0.53 6.42
CA ALA A 29 7.37 1.91 6.21
C ALA A 29 7.56 2.69 7.51
N ARG A 30 7.76 4.00 7.40
CA ARG A 30 8.03 4.87 8.54
C ARG A 30 6.94 5.93 8.68
N ILE A 31 6.34 6.02 9.85
CA ILE A 31 5.38 7.07 10.18
C ILE A 31 6.15 8.18 10.91
N ILE A 32 6.21 9.35 10.29
CA ILE A 32 6.91 10.53 10.81
C ILE A 32 5.87 11.59 11.13
N PHE A 33 5.80 11.98 12.41
CA PHE A 33 4.84 12.96 12.89
C PHE A 33 5.17 14.37 12.39
N THR A 34 4.14 15.18 12.14
CA THR A 34 4.31 16.60 11.86
C THR A 34 4.83 17.33 13.12
N PRO A 35 5.49 18.48 12.98
CA PRO A 35 6.14 19.15 14.14
C PRO A 35 5.21 19.38 15.33
N GLU A 36 3.94 19.69 15.09
CA GLU A 36 2.94 19.94 16.13
C GLU A 36 2.66 18.69 17.00
N TYR A 37 2.75 17.49 16.41
CA TYR A 37 2.38 16.22 17.05
C TYR A 37 3.59 15.34 17.43
N ARG A 38 4.81 15.86 17.33
CA ARG A 38 6.07 15.17 17.71
C ARG A 38 6.26 15.08 19.21
N ASN A 39 5.38 14.41 19.91
CA ASN A 39 5.46 14.25 21.35
C ASN A 39 5.58 12.76 21.71
N ALA A 40 6.71 12.38 22.33
CA ALA A 40 6.97 11.01 22.75
C ALA A 40 5.97 10.49 23.80
N ASP A 41 5.40 11.37 24.60
CA ASP A 41 4.38 10.99 25.60
C ASP A 41 3.10 10.45 24.95
N ALA A 42 2.79 10.89 23.75
CA ALA A 42 1.63 10.37 22.98
C ALA A 42 1.78 8.91 22.54
N LEU A 43 3.01 8.39 22.53
CA LEU A 43 3.34 7.01 22.16
C LEU A 43 3.50 6.08 23.37
N ARG A 44 3.40 6.63 24.59
CA ARG A 44 3.58 5.86 25.83
C ARG A 44 2.54 4.71 25.90
N GLY A 45 3.02 3.49 26.02
CA GLY A 45 2.20 2.28 26.09
C GLY A 45 1.92 1.65 24.71
N LEU A 46 2.25 2.33 23.60
CA LEU A 46 2.04 1.78 22.24
C LEU A 46 2.98 0.59 21.96
N GLU A 47 4.13 0.52 22.64
CA GLU A 47 5.08 -0.59 22.58
C GLU A 47 4.50 -1.94 23.04
N GLY A 48 3.39 -1.90 23.76
CA GLY A 48 2.66 -3.12 24.18
C GLY A 48 1.77 -3.73 23.09
N TYR A 49 1.61 -3.04 21.95
CA TYR A 49 0.75 -3.49 20.85
C TYR A 49 1.57 -3.96 19.67
N SER A 50 1.14 -5.04 19.04
CA SER A 50 1.77 -5.58 17.83
C SER A 50 1.26 -4.92 16.55
N HIS A 51 0.04 -4.42 16.53
CA HIS A 51 -0.61 -3.82 15.37
C HIS A 51 -1.33 -2.53 15.74
N ILE A 52 -1.47 -1.66 14.74
CA ILE A 52 -2.22 -0.41 14.81
C ILE A 52 -3.12 -0.24 13.60
N TRP A 53 -4.24 0.43 13.82
CA TRP A 53 -5.07 1.01 12.78
C TRP A 53 -4.51 2.38 12.39
N LEU A 54 -4.34 2.60 11.09
CA LEU A 54 -4.06 3.90 10.50
C LEU A 54 -5.33 4.41 9.84
N LEU A 55 -5.79 5.59 10.24
CA LEU A 55 -6.78 6.38 9.52
C LEU A 55 -6.00 7.40 8.69
N TRP A 56 -6.23 7.43 7.39
CA TRP A 56 -5.43 8.24 6.48
C TRP A 56 -6.27 8.88 5.38
N ASP A 57 -5.71 9.86 4.70
CA ASP A 57 -6.40 10.61 3.65
C ASP A 57 -6.00 10.11 2.26
N PHE A 58 -7.01 9.80 1.43
CA PHE A 58 -6.82 9.58 0.01
C PHE A 58 -6.54 10.91 -0.71
N SER A 59 -5.46 11.60 -0.36
CA SER A 59 -5.15 12.95 -0.78
C SER A 59 -5.15 13.15 -2.31
N GLN A 60 -4.83 12.11 -3.08
CA GLN A 60 -4.86 12.16 -4.54
C GLN A 60 -6.25 11.90 -5.16
N ALA A 61 -7.26 11.60 -4.34
CA ALA A 61 -8.63 11.40 -4.82
C ALA A 61 -9.51 12.65 -4.69
N HIS A 62 -8.97 13.74 -4.17
CA HIS A 62 -9.64 15.03 -4.04
C HIS A 62 -9.70 15.75 -5.39
N ASP A 63 -10.58 15.29 -6.30
CA ASP A 63 -10.72 15.87 -7.65
C ASP A 63 -11.78 16.97 -7.75
N GLY A 64 -12.37 17.38 -6.63
CA GLY A 64 -13.41 18.42 -6.54
C GLY A 64 -14.75 18.04 -7.13
N LYS A 65 -14.91 16.80 -7.61
CA LYS A 65 -16.18 16.34 -8.19
C LYS A 65 -17.18 15.92 -7.11
N PRO A 66 -18.48 16.06 -7.37
CA PRO A 66 -19.51 15.52 -6.49
C PRO A 66 -19.33 14.00 -6.32
N TRP A 67 -19.53 13.51 -5.09
CA TRP A 67 -19.52 12.08 -4.86
C TRP A 67 -20.70 11.38 -5.55
N HIS A 68 -20.52 10.09 -5.85
CA HIS A 68 -21.58 9.26 -6.40
C HIS A 68 -21.92 8.11 -5.47
N PRO A 69 -23.22 7.71 -5.34
CA PRO A 69 -23.62 6.64 -4.44
C PRO A 69 -23.11 5.25 -4.89
N THR A 70 -22.66 5.12 -6.12
CA THR A 70 -22.14 3.87 -6.69
C THR A 70 -20.79 4.06 -7.35
N VAL A 71 -19.98 3.01 -7.27
CA VAL A 71 -18.68 2.90 -7.94
C VAL A 71 -18.64 1.63 -8.79
N ARG A 72 -17.69 1.56 -9.70
CA ARG A 72 -17.42 0.36 -10.51
C ARG A 72 -16.09 -0.24 -10.10
N PRO A 73 -16.07 -1.22 -9.19
CA PRO A 73 -14.83 -1.86 -8.79
C PRO A 73 -14.14 -2.49 -10.01
N PRO A 74 -12.86 -2.18 -10.26
CA PRO A 74 -12.15 -2.68 -11.46
C PRO A 74 -12.12 -4.21 -11.53
N ARG A 75 -12.10 -4.87 -10.39
CA ARG A 75 -12.07 -6.34 -10.30
C ARG A 75 -13.37 -7.04 -10.64
N LEU A 76 -14.51 -6.35 -10.60
CA LEU A 76 -15.77 -6.85 -11.11
C LEU A 76 -15.89 -6.64 -12.64
N GLY A 77 -14.77 -6.56 -13.35
CA GLY A 77 -14.72 -6.28 -14.78
C GLY A 77 -15.09 -4.84 -15.14
N GLY A 78 -15.21 -3.93 -14.14
CA GLY A 78 -15.61 -2.54 -14.34
C GLY A 78 -17.06 -2.34 -14.79
N ASN A 79 -17.82 -3.42 -15.02
CA ASN A 79 -19.19 -3.38 -15.55
C ASN A 79 -20.25 -3.40 -14.44
N ARG A 80 -19.95 -4.03 -13.30
CA ARG A 80 -20.89 -4.13 -12.18
C ARG A 80 -20.77 -2.89 -11.29
N ARG A 81 -21.90 -2.23 -11.02
CA ARG A 81 -21.98 -1.14 -10.07
C ARG A 81 -22.21 -1.69 -8.67
N MET A 82 -21.46 -1.13 -7.69
CA MET A 82 -21.61 -1.44 -6.27
C MET A 82 -21.89 -0.14 -5.51
N GLY A 83 -22.67 -0.22 -4.45
CA GLY A 83 -22.82 0.90 -3.52
C GLY A 83 -21.46 1.28 -2.93
N VAL A 84 -21.16 2.57 -2.83
CA VAL A 84 -19.85 3.04 -2.35
C VAL A 84 -19.55 2.52 -0.94
N TRP A 85 -20.57 2.38 -0.09
CA TRP A 85 -20.42 1.87 1.28
C TRP A 85 -20.08 0.39 1.37
N ALA A 86 -20.36 -0.38 0.31
CA ALA A 86 -19.97 -1.78 0.20
C ALA A 86 -18.54 -1.95 -0.33
N THR A 87 -17.78 -0.87 -0.50
CA THR A 87 -16.43 -0.87 -1.05
C THR A 87 -15.46 -0.08 -0.18
N ARG A 88 -14.15 -0.26 -0.41
CA ARG A 88 -13.08 0.60 0.13
C ARG A 88 -12.57 1.62 -0.91
N SER A 89 -13.45 2.02 -1.85
CA SER A 89 -13.13 3.01 -2.87
C SER A 89 -12.78 4.37 -2.24
N PRO A 90 -11.80 5.12 -2.78
CA PRO A 90 -11.49 6.47 -2.36
C PRO A 90 -12.59 7.50 -2.72
N PHE A 91 -13.47 7.18 -3.70
CA PHE A 91 -14.51 8.09 -4.20
C PHE A 91 -15.73 8.10 -3.27
N ARG A 92 -15.54 8.62 -2.07
CA ARG A 92 -16.55 8.72 -1.00
C ARG A 92 -16.58 10.15 -0.45
N PRO A 93 -17.66 10.56 0.25
CA PRO A 93 -17.78 11.94 0.78
C PRO A 93 -16.61 12.37 1.66
N ASN A 94 -16.14 11.46 2.52
CA ASN A 94 -14.92 11.63 3.30
C ASN A 94 -13.87 10.67 2.76
N HIS A 95 -12.80 11.18 2.21
CA HIS A 95 -11.75 10.40 1.56
C HIS A 95 -10.84 9.68 2.57
N ILE A 96 -11.45 9.01 3.58
CA ILE A 96 -10.73 8.34 4.66
C ILE A 96 -10.42 6.89 4.27
N GLY A 97 -9.15 6.53 4.37
CA GLY A 97 -8.65 5.16 4.30
C GLY A 97 -8.49 4.56 5.69
N LEU A 98 -8.47 3.24 5.77
CA LEU A 98 -8.25 2.46 6.99
C LEU A 98 -7.35 1.27 6.67
N SER A 99 -6.23 1.17 7.38
CA SER A 99 -5.25 0.10 7.21
C SER A 99 -4.79 -0.41 8.56
N CYS A 100 -4.76 -1.74 8.72
CA CYS A 100 -4.14 -2.38 9.88
C CYS A 100 -2.70 -2.74 9.51
N VAL A 101 -1.72 -2.26 10.27
CA VAL A 101 -0.30 -2.49 10.03
C VAL A 101 0.39 -3.03 11.27
N ARG A 102 1.45 -3.83 11.07
CA ARG A 102 2.24 -4.39 12.15
C ARG A 102 3.30 -3.37 12.59
N ILE A 103 3.46 -3.16 13.90
CA ILE A 103 4.55 -2.36 14.46
C ILE A 103 5.85 -3.19 14.38
N LEU A 104 6.90 -2.63 13.78
CA LEU A 104 8.24 -3.21 13.79
C LEU A 104 9.08 -2.64 14.92
N SER A 105 9.06 -1.31 15.07
CA SER A 105 9.78 -0.62 16.12
C SER A 105 9.17 0.77 16.39
N ILE A 106 9.46 1.31 17.56
CA ILE A 106 9.16 2.70 17.94
C ILE A 106 10.45 3.33 18.43
N ASP A 107 10.95 4.33 17.71
CA ASP A 107 12.12 5.09 18.10
C ASP A 107 11.69 6.51 18.52
N LEU A 108 11.88 6.83 19.79
CA LEU A 108 11.47 8.12 20.39
C LEU A 108 12.47 9.25 20.15
N HIS A 109 13.69 8.93 19.67
CA HIS A 109 14.83 9.86 19.69
C HIS A 109 15.49 10.05 18.31
N THR A 110 14.70 9.99 17.22
CA THR A 110 15.27 10.28 15.90
C THR A 110 15.43 11.79 15.67
N PRO A 111 16.22 12.23 14.68
CA PRO A 111 16.28 13.64 14.26
C PRO A 111 14.92 14.24 13.86
N HIS A 112 13.95 13.38 13.51
CA HIS A 112 12.59 13.78 13.17
C HIS A 112 11.62 13.71 14.36
N GLY A 113 12.11 13.54 15.59
CA GLY A 113 11.30 13.21 16.75
C GLY A 113 10.92 11.73 16.79
N PRO A 114 9.84 11.35 17.48
CA PRO A 114 9.38 9.96 17.51
C PRO A 114 8.98 9.47 16.12
N VAL A 115 9.35 8.23 15.79
CA VAL A 115 9.04 7.53 14.55
C VAL A 115 8.51 6.14 14.88
N ILE A 116 7.43 5.74 14.20
CA ILE A 116 6.93 4.37 14.24
C ILE A 116 7.33 3.69 12.92
N GLU A 117 8.05 2.59 13.01
CA GLU A 117 8.33 1.74 11.87
C GLU A 117 7.29 0.61 11.84
N VAL A 118 6.66 0.42 10.67
CA VAL A 118 5.57 -0.54 10.48
C VAL A 118 5.83 -1.42 9.27
N ASP A 119 5.14 -2.56 9.19
CA ASP A 119 5.17 -3.49 8.06
C ASP A 119 3.76 -3.69 7.51
N GLY A 120 3.67 -3.96 6.20
CA GLY A 120 2.43 -4.33 5.52
C GLY A 120 1.52 -3.16 5.16
N ALA A 121 2.06 -1.94 5.06
CA ALA A 121 1.29 -0.78 4.64
C ALA A 121 0.90 -0.86 3.15
N ASP A 122 -0.35 -0.49 2.87
CA ASP A 122 -0.95 -0.39 1.53
C ASP A 122 -1.14 1.08 1.11
N LEU A 123 -0.15 1.92 1.41
CA LEU A 123 -0.17 3.36 1.21
C LEU A 123 0.97 3.82 0.31
N MET A 124 0.70 4.87 -0.47
CA MET A 124 1.75 5.56 -1.21
C MET A 124 2.67 6.36 -0.28
N ASN A 125 3.89 6.56 -0.75
CA ASN A 125 4.83 7.46 -0.08
C ASN A 125 4.24 8.87 0.10
N GLY A 126 4.39 9.44 1.30
CA GLY A 126 3.88 10.76 1.65
C GLY A 126 2.38 10.82 1.98
N THR A 127 1.68 9.70 2.06
CA THR A 127 0.24 9.69 2.41
C THR A 127 0.03 10.30 3.80
N PRO A 128 -0.90 11.28 3.94
CA PRO A 128 -1.22 11.90 5.21
C PRO A 128 -1.94 10.93 6.16
N ILE A 129 -1.48 10.84 7.40
CA ILE A 129 -2.12 10.10 8.49
C ILE A 129 -2.93 11.06 9.33
N LEU A 130 -4.19 10.70 9.57
CA LEU A 130 -5.18 11.50 10.31
C LEU A 130 -5.31 11.06 11.76
N ASP A 131 -5.15 9.75 12.03
CA ASP A 131 -5.24 9.18 13.38
C ASP A 131 -4.54 7.81 13.43
N ILE A 132 -4.14 7.40 14.63
CA ILE A 132 -3.55 6.11 14.95
C ILE A 132 -4.29 5.53 16.15
N LYS A 133 -4.75 4.27 16.04
CA LYS A 133 -5.38 3.56 17.15
C LYS A 133 -4.75 2.18 17.34
N PRO A 134 -4.63 1.68 18.57
CA PRO A 134 -4.17 0.32 18.78
C PRO A 134 -5.18 -0.69 18.23
N TYR A 135 -4.68 -1.78 17.66
CA TYR A 135 -5.50 -2.94 17.30
C TYR A 135 -5.75 -3.79 18.56
N LEU A 136 -7.02 -4.08 18.84
CA LEU A 136 -7.46 -4.85 19.99
C LEU A 136 -7.98 -6.22 19.54
N PRO A 137 -7.19 -7.31 19.62
CA PRO A 137 -7.57 -8.61 19.04
C PRO A 137 -8.91 -9.15 19.53
N TYR A 138 -9.25 -8.88 20.79
CA TYR A 138 -10.50 -9.37 21.41
C TYR A 138 -11.77 -8.62 20.94
N VAL A 139 -11.61 -7.51 20.22
CA VAL A 139 -12.73 -6.70 19.67
C VAL A 139 -12.65 -6.64 18.14
N ASP A 140 -11.44 -6.45 17.57
CA ASP A 140 -11.27 -6.16 16.15
C ASP A 140 -11.21 -7.43 15.29
N CYS A 141 -10.92 -8.60 15.89
CA CYS A 141 -10.83 -9.86 15.16
C CYS A 141 -12.18 -10.59 15.14
N HIS A 142 -12.73 -10.76 13.95
CA HIS A 142 -14.00 -11.47 13.70
C HIS A 142 -13.79 -12.58 12.67
N PRO A 143 -13.28 -13.76 13.07
CA PRO A 143 -13.01 -14.86 12.14
C PRO A 143 -14.25 -15.36 11.39
N GLU A 144 -15.44 -15.18 11.98
CA GLU A 144 -16.73 -15.56 11.41
C GLU A 144 -17.31 -14.54 10.42
N ALA A 145 -16.67 -13.38 10.26
CA ALA A 145 -17.19 -12.32 9.41
C ALA A 145 -17.17 -12.71 7.93
N SER A 146 -18.26 -12.42 7.21
CA SER A 146 -18.33 -12.62 5.79
C SER A 146 -17.76 -11.43 5.02
N GLY A 147 -16.92 -11.68 4.02
CA GLY A 147 -16.24 -10.66 3.21
C GLY A 147 -17.02 -10.15 2.00
N GLY A 148 -18.27 -10.65 1.79
CA GLY A 148 -19.08 -10.28 0.65
C GLY A 148 -18.36 -10.53 -0.68
N PHE A 149 -18.64 -9.71 -1.69
CA PHE A 149 -18.03 -9.86 -3.02
C PHE A 149 -16.50 -9.73 -3.02
N ALA A 150 -15.91 -9.08 -2.02
CA ALA A 150 -14.46 -8.90 -1.94
C ALA A 150 -13.74 -10.22 -1.59
N GLN A 151 -14.37 -11.07 -0.79
CA GLN A 151 -13.86 -12.39 -0.46
C GLN A 151 -13.86 -13.31 -1.66
N GLU A 152 -14.99 -13.40 -2.37
CA GLU A 152 -15.12 -14.21 -3.60
C GLU A 152 -14.04 -13.85 -4.63
N GLN A 153 -13.74 -12.56 -4.76
CA GLN A 153 -12.72 -12.08 -5.68
C GLN A 153 -11.29 -12.36 -5.23
N ASN A 154 -11.03 -12.31 -3.93
CA ASN A 154 -9.70 -12.59 -3.42
C ASN A 154 -9.37 -14.08 -3.55
N GLU A 155 -10.33 -14.95 -3.34
CA GLU A 155 -10.21 -16.41 -3.49
C GLU A 155 -9.98 -16.83 -4.95
N ALA A 156 -10.47 -16.03 -5.91
CA ALA A 156 -10.32 -16.31 -7.34
C ALA A 156 -8.97 -15.85 -7.94
N ILE A 157 -8.10 -15.21 -7.17
CA ILE A 157 -6.82 -14.70 -7.68
C ILE A 157 -5.73 -15.73 -7.46
N GLU A 158 -5.26 -16.33 -8.56
CA GLU A 158 -4.02 -17.08 -8.55
C GLU A 158 -2.82 -16.13 -8.66
N PRO A 159 -1.82 -16.24 -7.77
CA PRO A 159 -0.60 -15.45 -7.90
C PRO A 159 0.15 -15.81 -9.18
N LEU A 160 0.74 -14.79 -9.81
CA LEU A 160 1.59 -15.02 -10.99
C LEU A 160 2.89 -15.72 -10.58
N GLN A 161 3.39 -16.60 -11.44
CA GLN A 161 4.77 -17.05 -11.35
C GLN A 161 5.70 -15.89 -11.72
N VAL A 162 6.67 -15.56 -10.86
CA VAL A 162 7.58 -14.43 -11.08
C VAL A 162 8.98 -14.93 -11.44
N GLU A 163 9.44 -14.52 -12.60
CA GLU A 163 10.80 -14.78 -13.11
C GLU A 163 11.60 -13.48 -13.13
N ILE A 164 12.69 -13.45 -12.35
CA ILE A 164 13.66 -12.37 -12.33
C ILE A 164 15.01 -12.95 -12.76
N PRO A 165 15.51 -12.60 -13.97
CA PRO A 165 16.84 -13.06 -14.39
C PRO A 165 17.90 -12.66 -13.37
N HIS A 166 18.82 -13.57 -13.05
CA HIS A 166 19.85 -13.38 -12.00
C HIS A 166 20.63 -12.07 -12.15
N ARG A 167 20.97 -11.70 -13.40
CA ARG A 167 21.64 -10.42 -13.70
C ARG A 167 20.84 -9.18 -13.27
N LEU A 168 19.51 -9.24 -13.32
CA LEU A 168 18.60 -8.15 -12.90
C LEU A 168 18.32 -8.20 -11.41
N GLU A 169 18.19 -9.39 -10.85
CA GLU A 169 17.99 -9.57 -9.41
C GLU A 169 19.18 -9.02 -8.60
N SER A 170 20.40 -9.10 -9.12
CA SER A 170 21.58 -8.53 -8.47
C SER A 170 21.56 -7.02 -8.35
N LEU A 171 20.78 -6.31 -9.21
CA LEU A 171 20.58 -4.86 -9.14
C LEU A 171 19.57 -4.45 -8.07
N ILE A 172 18.79 -5.39 -7.55
CA ILE A 172 17.79 -5.15 -6.51
C ILE A 172 18.45 -5.34 -5.14
N PRO A 173 18.36 -4.36 -4.21
CA PRO A 173 18.87 -4.51 -2.85
C PRO A 173 18.30 -5.76 -2.17
N GLN A 174 19.18 -6.57 -1.57
CA GLN A 174 18.82 -7.87 -0.99
C GLN A 174 17.58 -7.82 -0.07
N PRO A 175 17.44 -6.85 0.85
CA PRO A 175 16.26 -6.79 1.73
C PRO A 175 14.93 -6.54 1.01
N LYS A 176 14.98 -6.06 -0.25
CA LYS A 176 13.81 -5.72 -1.05
C LYS A 176 13.38 -6.80 -2.04
N ARG A 177 14.19 -7.83 -2.24
CA ARG A 177 13.94 -8.83 -3.30
C ARG A 177 12.68 -9.65 -3.05
N GLU A 178 12.51 -10.12 -1.83
CA GLU A 178 11.37 -10.97 -1.48
C GLU A 178 10.05 -10.21 -1.54
N SER A 179 9.99 -9.01 -0.97
CA SER A 179 8.81 -8.15 -1.02
C SER A 179 8.47 -7.70 -2.44
N LEU A 180 9.47 -7.34 -3.25
CA LEU A 180 9.24 -7.03 -4.66
C LEU A 180 8.67 -8.24 -5.43
N ARG A 181 9.21 -9.44 -5.19
CA ARG A 181 8.70 -10.67 -5.79
C ARG A 181 7.24 -10.93 -5.41
N ALA A 182 6.88 -10.72 -4.14
CA ALA A 182 5.51 -10.87 -3.66
C ALA A 182 4.55 -9.82 -4.28
N ILE A 183 5.01 -8.57 -4.44
CA ILE A 183 4.25 -7.52 -5.15
C ILE A 183 4.00 -7.91 -6.60
N LEU A 184 5.03 -8.36 -7.31
CA LEU A 184 4.91 -8.78 -8.70
C LEU A 184 3.99 -10.01 -8.84
N ALA A 185 4.07 -10.97 -7.91
CA ALA A 185 3.19 -12.15 -7.87
C ALA A 185 1.71 -11.78 -7.67
N SER A 186 1.41 -10.66 -7.00
CA SER A 186 0.05 -10.20 -6.78
C SER A 186 -0.61 -9.55 -7.99
N ASP A 187 0.02 -9.58 -9.14
CA ASP A 187 -0.36 -8.95 -10.41
C ASP A 187 -0.68 -7.46 -10.27
N PRO A 188 0.33 -6.58 -10.34
CA PRO A 188 0.13 -5.15 -10.19
C PRO A 188 -0.57 -4.49 -11.39
N ARG A 189 -0.80 -5.22 -12.51
CA ARG A 189 -1.43 -4.66 -13.71
C ARG A 189 -2.87 -4.21 -13.46
N PRO A 190 -3.36 -3.20 -14.19
CA PRO A 190 -4.80 -2.94 -14.29
C PRO A 190 -5.52 -4.14 -14.89
N HIS A 191 -6.58 -4.63 -14.25
CA HIS A 191 -7.34 -5.82 -14.66
C HIS A 191 -7.90 -5.80 -16.11
N SER A 192 -8.00 -4.64 -16.73
CA SER A 192 -8.49 -4.48 -18.10
C SER A 192 -7.41 -4.64 -19.17
N GLN A 193 -6.18 -4.95 -18.78
CA GLN A 193 -5.02 -4.98 -19.67
C GLN A 193 -4.38 -6.38 -19.67
N ASP A 194 -4.77 -7.19 -20.63
CA ASP A 194 -4.18 -8.51 -20.86
C ASP A 194 -3.49 -8.56 -22.24
N ASP A 195 -2.47 -7.69 -22.39
CA ASP A 195 -1.62 -7.65 -23.59
C ASP A 195 -0.25 -8.24 -23.26
N PRO A 196 0.08 -9.45 -23.77
CA PRO A 196 1.34 -10.12 -23.47
C PRO A 196 2.56 -9.42 -24.06
N THR A 197 2.38 -8.51 -25.03
CA THR A 197 3.46 -7.77 -25.65
C THR A 197 3.81 -6.49 -24.91
N ARG A 198 2.88 -6.02 -24.05
CA ARG A 198 3.03 -4.76 -23.33
C ARG A 198 4.07 -4.86 -22.23
N THR A 199 4.95 -3.89 -22.18
CA THR A 199 5.88 -3.68 -21.07
C THR A 199 5.25 -2.72 -20.05
N TYR A 200 5.23 -3.14 -18.79
CA TYR A 200 4.80 -2.34 -17.65
C TYR A 200 6.03 -1.89 -16.89
N VAL A 201 5.94 -0.72 -16.26
CA VAL A 201 7.02 -0.16 -15.45
C VAL A 201 6.46 0.09 -14.05
N LEU A 202 7.02 -0.57 -13.05
CA LEU A 202 6.71 -0.43 -11.63
C LEU A 202 7.79 0.42 -10.96
N PRO A 203 7.48 1.65 -10.53
CA PRO A 203 8.35 2.38 -9.62
C PRO A 203 8.29 1.74 -8.23
N PHE A 204 9.44 1.33 -7.72
CA PHE A 204 9.55 0.69 -6.40
C PHE A 204 10.84 1.15 -5.71
N SER A 205 10.69 1.81 -4.55
CA SER A 205 11.80 2.45 -3.86
C SER A 205 12.54 3.45 -4.77
N THR A 206 13.81 3.24 -5.01
CA THR A 206 14.66 4.04 -5.90
C THR A 206 14.84 3.40 -7.29
N LEU A 207 14.01 2.43 -7.64
CA LEU A 207 14.12 1.65 -8.86
C LEU A 207 12.87 1.75 -9.74
N GLU A 208 13.06 1.59 -11.03
CA GLU A 208 12.02 1.25 -12.00
C GLU A 208 12.19 -0.19 -12.45
N ILE A 209 11.14 -0.99 -12.27
CA ILE A 209 11.10 -2.42 -12.60
C ILE A 209 10.24 -2.59 -13.85
N SER A 210 10.85 -2.91 -14.98
CA SER A 210 10.11 -3.22 -16.20
C SER A 210 9.78 -4.70 -16.27
N PHE A 211 8.55 -5.03 -16.64
CA PHE A 211 8.12 -6.43 -16.74
C PHE A 211 7.06 -6.65 -17.81
N ARG A 212 6.87 -7.90 -18.19
CA ARG A 212 5.78 -8.39 -19.06
C ARG A 212 5.10 -9.55 -18.40
N VAL A 213 3.85 -9.80 -18.79
CA VAL A 213 3.10 -10.95 -18.29
C VAL A 213 2.53 -11.73 -19.48
N SER A 214 2.80 -13.01 -19.50
CA SER A 214 2.26 -13.93 -20.51
C SER A 214 1.98 -15.30 -19.87
N GLN A 215 0.82 -15.88 -20.14
CA GLN A 215 0.44 -17.22 -19.69
C GLN A 215 0.65 -17.46 -18.16
N GLY A 216 0.28 -16.49 -17.35
CA GLY A 216 0.43 -16.59 -15.88
C GLY A 216 1.86 -16.38 -15.36
N ILE A 217 2.83 -16.09 -16.24
CA ILE A 217 4.21 -15.82 -15.87
C ILE A 217 4.51 -14.34 -16.04
N LEU A 218 5.01 -13.71 -14.97
CA LEU A 218 5.54 -12.35 -14.98
C LEU A 218 7.06 -12.42 -15.09
N THR A 219 7.60 -11.90 -16.19
CA THR A 219 9.05 -11.86 -16.42
C THR A 219 9.56 -10.42 -16.30
N VAL A 220 10.52 -10.18 -15.40
CA VAL A 220 11.22 -8.89 -15.29
C VAL A 220 12.19 -8.77 -16.46
N THR A 221 12.06 -7.68 -17.21
CA THR A 221 12.85 -7.42 -18.43
C THR A 221 13.96 -6.40 -18.23
N ASP A 222 13.79 -5.47 -17.28
CA ASP A 222 14.78 -4.44 -16.95
C ASP A 222 14.63 -3.96 -15.50
N VAL A 223 15.76 -3.53 -14.91
CA VAL A 223 15.83 -2.88 -13.59
C VAL A 223 16.80 -1.71 -13.71
N LYS A 224 16.33 -0.51 -13.45
CA LYS A 224 17.15 0.70 -13.53
C LYS A 224 16.83 1.66 -12.38
N PRO A 225 17.72 2.60 -12.03
CA PRO A 225 17.42 3.67 -11.10
C PRO A 225 16.18 4.45 -11.54
N ALA A 226 15.29 4.77 -10.61
CA ALA A 226 14.19 5.69 -10.86
C ALA A 226 14.75 7.09 -11.19
N PRO A 227 14.06 7.87 -12.04
CA PRO A 227 14.42 9.27 -12.25
C PRO A 227 14.44 9.99 -10.89
N THR A 228 15.53 10.69 -10.60
CA THR A 228 15.57 11.61 -9.46
C THR A 228 14.61 12.75 -9.75
N GLU A 229 13.57 12.91 -8.94
CA GLU A 229 12.79 14.15 -8.99
C GLU A 229 13.75 15.31 -8.71
N PRO A 230 13.69 16.40 -9.51
CA PRO A 230 14.44 17.59 -9.17
C PRO A 230 13.97 18.05 -7.79
N GLU A 231 14.91 18.26 -6.88
CA GLU A 231 14.61 18.83 -5.55
C GLU A 231 13.77 20.09 -5.76
N ALA A 232 12.54 20.07 -5.24
CA ALA A 232 11.69 21.26 -5.23
C ALA A 232 12.40 22.32 -4.39
N GLN A 233 12.86 23.38 -5.08
CA GLN A 233 13.46 24.55 -4.48
C GLN A 233 12.43 25.34 -3.67
#